data_8d155cea5ed6795c7bbf2f4c2710cb8b
#
_entry.id   8d155cea5ed6795c7bbf2f4c2710cb8b
#
_cell.length_a   1.000
_cell.length_b   1.000
_cell.length_c   1.000
_cell.angle_alpha   90.00
_cell.angle_beta   90.00
_cell.angle_gamma   90.00
#
_symmetry.space_group_name_H-M   'P 1'
#
loop_
_entity.id
_entity.type
_entity.pdbx_description
1 polymer ?
#
loop_
_entity_poly.entity_id
_entity_poly.type
_entity_poly.pdbx_seq_one_letter_code
_entity_poly.pdbx_strand_id
1 'polypeptide(L)'
;MQTTPNNSKALAIITYITLIGWIIAFVGNNKQNNSLVTYHQRQALGVQLIYFSIAVLITLTGIPSLQVLFLGVFILMIIGISNASNQINKPLPLVGTYFEKWFESIV
;
A
#
# COMPACT_ATOMS: atom_id res chain seq x y z
N MET A 1 0.17 25.36 -2.20
CA MET A 1 1.00 25.15 -1.04
C MET A 1 2.14 24.21 -1.36
N GLN A 2 3.28 24.50 -0.81
CA GLN A 2 4.45 23.69 -1.05
C GLN A 2 4.38 22.34 -0.34
N THR A 3 4.78 21.30 -1.03
CA THR A 3 4.90 19.96 -0.44
C THR A 3 6.13 19.94 0.46
N THR A 4 5.96 19.50 1.69
CA THR A 4 7.09 19.29 2.59
C THR A 4 7.48 17.83 2.58
N PRO A 5 8.78 17.51 2.84
CA PRO A 5 9.20 16.12 2.96
C PRO A 5 8.42 15.35 4.04
N ASN A 6 8.07 16.01 5.14
CA ASN A 6 7.31 15.38 6.21
C ASN A 6 5.91 15.00 5.77
N ASN A 7 5.26 15.88 4.98
CA ASN A 7 3.93 15.60 4.47
C ASN A 7 3.97 14.39 3.54
N SER A 8 4.90 14.37 2.59
CA SER A 8 5.01 13.26 1.65
C SER A 8 5.30 11.94 2.35
N LYS A 9 6.19 11.96 3.33
CA LYS A 9 6.52 10.78 4.11
C LYS A 9 5.29 10.28 4.88
N ALA A 10 4.55 11.19 5.51
CA ALA A 10 3.36 10.81 6.26
C ALA A 10 2.29 10.21 5.34
N LEU A 11 2.06 10.82 4.19
CA LEU A 11 1.08 10.31 3.22
C LEU A 11 1.50 8.93 2.71
N ALA A 12 2.79 8.74 2.43
CA ALA A 12 3.28 7.45 1.96
C ALA A 12 3.10 6.35 3.02
N ILE A 13 3.24 6.69 4.30
CA ILE A 13 3.07 5.74 5.38
C ILE A 13 1.61 5.38 5.58
N ILE A 14 0.73 6.37 5.67
CA ILE A 14 -0.68 6.10 5.97
C ILE A 14 -1.37 5.32 4.85
N THR A 15 -0.82 5.36 3.64
CA THR A 15 -1.41 4.63 2.52
C THR A 15 -1.44 3.12 2.76
N TYR A 16 -0.56 2.61 3.63
CA TYR A 16 -0.51 1.18 3.97
C TYR A 16 -1.42 0.78 5.11
N ILE A 17 -1.90 1.74 5.91
CA ILE A 17 -2.54 1.40 7.18
C ILE A 17 -3.94 0.83 6.98
N THR A 18 -4.77 1.53 6.22
CA THR A 18 -6.12 1.05 5.87
C THR A 18 -6.50 1.62 4.53
N LEU A 19 -7.63 1.12 3.98
CA LEU A 19 -8.16 1.69 2.76
C LEU A 19 -8.48 3.18 2.95
N ILE A 20 -8.94 3.57 4.14
CA ILE A 20 -9.20 4.97 4.45
C ILE A 20 -7.92 5.78 4.36
N GLY A 21 -6.82 5.27 4.93
CA GLY A 21 -5.51 5.91 4.83
C GLY A 21 -5.05 6.05 3.39
N TRP A 22 -5.30 5.02 2.58
CA TRP A 22 -4.97 5.06 1.15
C TRP A 22 -5.73 6.20 0.45
N ILE A 23 -7.02 6.34 0.75
CA ILE A 23 -7.84 7.38 0.14
C ILE A 23 -7.36 8.77 0.56
N ILE A 24 -7.07 8.95 1.85
CA ILE A 24 -6.55 10.22 2.36
C ILE A 24 -5.25 10.58 1.64
N ALA A 25 -4.35 9.61 1.49
CA ALA A 25 -3.09 9.85 0.82
C ALA A 25 -3.30 10.16 -0.67
N PHE A 26 -4.24 9.49 -1.31
CA PHE A 26 -4.55 9.72 -2.72
C PHE A 26 -5.03 11.16 -2.94
N VAL A 27 -5.97 11.59 -2.11
CA VAL A 27 -6.50 12.96 -2.20
C VAL A 27 -5.41 13.98 -1.87
N GLY A 28 -4.63 13.73 -0.82
CA GLY A 28 -3.56 14.63 -0.42
C GLY A 28 -2.47 14.76 -1.47
N ASN A 29 -2.20 13.68 -2.20
CA ASN A 29 -1.15 13.69 -3.22
C ASN A 29 -1.64 14.24 -4.56
N ASN A 30 -2.94 14.38 -4.73
CA ASN A 30 -3.51 14.76 -6.01
C ASN A 30 -3.00 16.13 -6.50
N LYS A 31 -2.76 17.05 -5.58
CA LYS A 31 -2.28 18.39 -5.91
C LYS A 31 -0.76 18.46 -6.03
N GLN A 32 -0.05 17.67 -5.27
CA GLN A 32 1.41 17.78 -5.20
C GLN A 32 2.13 16.78 -6.11
N ASN A 33 1.46 15.70 -6.50
CA ASN A 33 2.04 14.71 -7.42
C ASN A 33 3.41 14.20 -6.96
N ASN A 34 3.55 13.92 -5.68
CA ASN A 34 4.82 13.48 -5.14
C ASN A 34 5.10 12.03 -5.55
N SER A 35 6.30 11.79 -6.10
CA SER A 35 6.65 10.47 -6.62
C SER A 35 6.74 9.39 -5.53
N LEU A 36 7.17 9.78 -4.33
CA LEU A 36 7.23 8.83 -3.21
C LEU A 36 5.82 8.33 -2.86
N VAL A 37 4.88 9.26 -2.74
CA VAL A 37 3.51 8.91 -2.40
C VAL A 37 2.89 8.06 -3.51
N THR A 38 3.06 8.46 -4.75
CA THR A 38 2.52 7.72 -5.90
C THR A 38 3.05 6.30 -5.93
N TYR A 39 4.34 6.13 -5.73
CA TYR A 39 4.96 4.80 -5.73
C TYR A 39 4.34 3.92 -4.65
N HIS A 40 4.25 4.43 -3.42
CA HIS A 40 3.73 3.65 -2.31
C HIS A 40 2.21 3.46 -2.40
N GLN A 41 1.49 4.35 -3.06
CA GLN A 41 0.07 4.16 -3.34
C GLN A 41 -0.17 2.90 -4.17
N ARG A 42 0.67 2.68 -5.17
CA ARG A 42 0.58 1.47 -6.00
C ARG A 42 0.90 0.22 -5.19
N GLN A 43 1.96 0.27 -4.39
CA GLN A 43 2.33 -0.86 -3.55
C GLN A 43 1.21 -1.18 -2.55
N ALA A 44 0.70 -0.16 -1.90
CA ALA A 44 -0.34 -0.33 -0.89
C ALA A 44 -1.65 -0.81 -1.48
N LEU A 45 -2.00 -0.36 -2.67
CA LEU A 45 -3.21 -0.83 -3.34
C LEU A 45 -3.15 -2.33 -3.55
N GLY A 46 -2.00 -2.84 -4.00
CA GLY A 46 -1.81 -4.27 -4.15
C GLY A 46 -1.93 -5.04 -2.84
N VAL A 47 -1.32 -4.52 -1.78
CA VAL A 47 -1.42 -5.14 -0.45
C VAL A 47 -2.88 -5.19 0.01
N GLN A 48 -3.61 -4.10 -0.18
CA GLN A 48 -5.01 -4.05 0.25
C GLN A 48 -5.90 -4.99 -0.57
N LEU A 49 -5.63 -5.13 -1.87
CA LEU A 49 -6.35 -6.08 -2.69
C LEU A 49 -6.09 -7.51 -2.26
N ILE A 50 -4.85 -7.84 -1.90
CA ILE A 50 -4.53 -9.16 -1.36
C ILE A 50 -5.28 -9.39 -0.06
N TYR A 51 -5.30 -8.40 0.82
CA TYR A 51 -6.00 -8.50 2.09
C TYR A 51 -7.48 -8.82 1.88
N PHE A 52 -8.16 -8.05 1.03
CA PHE A 52 -9.57 -8.28 0.76
C PHE A 52 -9.81 -9.62 0.05
N SER A 53 -8.91 -10.01 -0.84
CA SER A 53 -9.02 -11.31 -1.51
C SER A 53 -8.95 -12.47 -0.50
N ILE A 54 -8.06 -12.39 0.47
CA ILE A 54 -7.97 -13.40 1.52
C ILE A 54 -9.24 -13.41 2.36
N ALA A 55 -9.76 -12.24 2.71
CA ALA A 55 -10.98 -12.14 3.50
C ALA A 55 -12.16 -12.78 2.79
N VAL A 56 -12.30 -12.52 1.48
CA VAL A 56 -13.35 -13.13 0.67
C VAL A 56 -13.16 -14.64 0.61
N LEU A 57 -11.95 -15.10 0.40
CA LEU A 57 -11.65 -16.53 0.31
C LEU A 57 -12.02 -17.25 1.60
N ILE A 58 -11.68 -16.68 2.75
CA ILE A 58 -12.04 -17.26 4.05
C ILE A 58 -13.55 -17.33 4.21
N THR A 59 -14.24 -16.26 3.82
CA THR A 59 -15.70 -16.19 3.93
C THR A 59 -16.37 -17.26 3.06
N LEU A 60 -15.88 -17.43 1.83
CA LEU A 60 -16.50 -18.38 0.90
C LEU A 60 -16.18 -19.83 1.24
N THR A 61 -14.97 -20.12 1.70
CA THR A 61 -14.55 -21.49 1.98
C THR A 61 -14.83 -21.94 3.41
N GLY A 62 -14.89 -21.00 4.34
CA GLY A 62 -15.06 -21.33 5.75
C GLY A 62 -13.85 -22.05 6.37
N ILE A 63 -12.67 -21.95 5.75
CA ILE A 63 -11.46 -22.63 6.23
C ILE A 63 -10.68 -21.68 7.13
N PRO A 64 -10.71 -21.88 8.47
CA PRO A 64 -10.06 -20.92 9.39
C PRO A 64 -8.55 -20.85 9.26
N SER A 65 -7.91 -21.95 8.86
CA SER A 65 -6.46 -21.99 8.73
C SER A 65 -5.92 -21.03 7.66
N LEU A 66 -6.77 -20.58 6.73
CA LEU A 66 -6.38 -19.60 5.72
C LEU A 66 -6.01 -18.24 6.34
N GLN A 67 -6.40 -18.00 7.60
CA GLN A 67 -6.05 -16.77 8.29
C GLN A 67 -4.54 -16.57 8.42
N VAL A 68 -3.77 -17.65 8.33
CA VAL A 68 -2.31 -17.55 8.36
C VAL A 68 -1.77 -16.67 7.22
N LEU A 69 -2.52 -16.57 6.13
CA LEU A 69 -2.12 -15.73 5.01
C LEU A 69 -2.08 -14.24 5.36
N PHE A 70 -2.83 -13.83 6.38
CA PHE A 70 -2.76 -12.44 6.85
C PHE A 70 -1.41 -12.09 7.45
N LEU A 71 -0.66 -13.08 7.93
CA LEU A 71 0.71 -12.83 8.40
C LEU A 71 1.59 -12.34 7.24
N GLY A 72 1.43 -12.93 6.06
CA GLY A 72 2.16 -12.48 4.89
C GLY A 72 1.79 -11.05 4.50
N VAL A 73 0.50 -10.73 4.55
CA VAL A 73 0.03 -9.37 4.28
C VAL A 73 0.61 -8.39 5.29
N PHE A 74 0.60 -8.77 6.56
CA PHE A 74 1.14 -7.92 7.62
C PHE A 74 2.63 -7.65 7.43
N ILE A 75 3.39 -8.68 7.04
CA ILE A 75 4.82 -8.53 6.76
C ILE A 75 5.03 -7.58 5.58
N LEU A 76 4.25 -7.72 4.50
CA LEU A 76 4.34 -6.82 3.37
C LEU A 76 4.02 -5.38 3.78
N MET A 77 3.02 -5.21 4.63
CA MET A 77 2.65 -3.88 5.13
C MET A 77 3.80 -3.24 5.92
N ILE A 78 4.44 -4.02 6.81
CA ILE A 78 5.56 -3.52 7.60
C ILE A 78 6.72 -3.11 6.69
N ILE A 79 7.04 -3.94 5.71
CA ILE A 79 8.12 -3.63 4.76
C ILE A 79 7.79 -2.35 3.99
N GLY A 80 6.54 -2.22 3.53
CA GLY A 80 6.11 -1.03 2.80
C GLY A 80 6.19 0.23 3.65
N ILE A 81 5.72 0.16 4.90
CA ILE A 81 5.79 1.28 5.81
C ILE A 81 7.25 1.65 6.10
N SER A 82 8.11 0.65 6.27
CA SER A 82 9.53 0.90 6.49
C SER A 82 10.16 1.62 5.30
N ASN A 83 9.88 1.17 4.08
CA ASN A 83 10.37 1.83 2.88
C ASN A 83 9.87 3.26 2.77
N ALA A 84 8.58 3.48 3.04
CA ALA A 84 7.99 4.81 2.99
C ALA A 84 8.61 5.71 4.07
N SER A 85 8.83 5.18 5.26
CA SER A 85 9.43 5.91 6.36
C SER A 85 10.86 6.34 6.04
N ASN A 86 11.58 5.52 5.30
CA ASN A 86 12.94 5.84 4.86
C ASN A 86 12.96 6.58 3.54
N GLN A 87 11.81 6.93 3.01
CA GLN A 87 11.64 7.67 1.75
C GLN A 87 12.31 6.95 0.58
N ILE A 88 12.15 5.63 0.53
CA ILE A 88 12.73 4.78 -0.50
C ILE A 88 11.62 4.23 -1.40
N ASN A 89 11.80 4.39 -2.71
CA ASN A 89 10.92 3.80 -3.71
C ASN A 89 11.44 2.41 -4.06
N LYS A 90 11.07 1.43 -3.23
CA LYS A 90 11.53 0.06 -3.40
C LYS A 90 10.31 -0.87 -3.44
N PRO A 91 10.25 -1.78 -4.43
CA PRO A 91 9.10 -2.68 -4.52
C PRO A 91 9.06 -3.68 -3.37
N LEU A 92 7.85 -4.06 -2.99
CA LEU A 92 7.66 -5.11 -2.02
C LEU A 92 8.19 -6.43 -2.56
N PRO A 93 8.67 -7.33 -1.70
CA PRO A 93 9.20 -8.62 -2.16
C PRO A 93 8.17 -9.39 -2.97
N LEU A 94 8.59 -9.99 -4.05
CA LEU A 94 7.83 -10.89 -4.92
C LEU A 94 6.76 -10.20 -5.76
N VAL A 95 6.01 -9.25 -5.20
CA VAL A 95 4.81 -8.72 -5.84
C VAL A 95 4.90 -7.24 -6.22
N GLY A 96 5.82 -6.50 -5.60
CA GLY A 96 5.85 -5.05 -5.72
C GLY A 96 6.07 -4.53 -7.13
N THR A 97 6.93 -5.18 -7.89
CA THR A 97 7.19 -4.78 -9.28
C THR A 97 5.91 -4.86 -10.10
N TYR A 98 5.12 -5.90 -9.89
CA TYR A 98 3.85 -6.06 -10.59
C TYR A 98 2.86 -4.99 -10.17
N PHE A 99 2.82 -4.62 -8.91
CA PHE A 99 1.92 -3.58 -8.43
C PHE A 99 2.20 -2.23 -9.08
N GLU A 100 3.48 -1.87 -9.23
CA GLU A 100 3.84 -0.63 -9.90
C GLU A 100 3.36 -0.62 -11.34
N LYS A 101 3.50 -1.74 -12.01
CA LYS A 101 3.13 -1.86 -13.41
C LYS A 101 1.62 -1.92 -13.60
N TRP A 102 0.93 -2.71 -12.79
CA TRP A 102 -0.51 -2.92 -12.96
C TRP A 102 -1.34 -1.69 -12.61
N PHE A 103 -0.89 -0.91 -11.64
CA PHE A 103 -1.68 0.21 -11.13
C PHE A 103 -1.19 1.57 -11.61
N GLU A 104 -0.26 1.60 -12.56
CA GLU A 104 0.26 2.88 -13.03
C GLU A 104 -0.79 3.73 -13.74
N SER A 105 -1.83 3.11 -14.29
CA SER A 105 -2.92 3.84 -14.94
C SER A 105 -3.96 4.33 -13.93
N ILE A 106 -3.93 3.84 -12.70
CA ILE A 106 -4.89 4.21 -11.65
C ILE A 106 -4.31 5.29 -10.75
N VAL A 107 -3.08 5.14 -10.41
CA VAL A 107 -2.35 6.04 -9.55
C VAL A 107 -1.05 6.46 -10.24
#